data_dc5b7195cb4d38331c5c8face48a131f
#
_entry.id   dc5b7195cb4d38331c5c8face48a131f
#
_cell.length_a   1.000
_cell.length_b   1.000
_cell.length_c   1.000
_cell.angle_alpha   90.00
_cell.angle_beta   90.00
_cell.angle_gamma   90.00
#
_symmetry.space_group_name_H-M   'P 1'
#
loop_
_entity.id
_entity.type
_entity.pdbx_description
1 polymer ?
#
loop_
_entity_poly.entity_id
_entity_poly.type
_entity_poly.pdbx_seq_one_letter_code
_entity_poly.pdbx_strand_id
1 'polypeptide(L)'
;NNILILIIFNVIILKKISAVNWTVLMKIVVIASCSSSKSIPKELRVEAESLEIGQIKQVVSRWKRLLDQHLKHTDPIPSGQLYQGRAIQEIKKVASELNCPVYFISAGLGLVDINEQIPAYSLTVSKGSSDYVGDKIVGETFNNQLWWQEINSIRGNTPLHTMIKKNNDTLFLLALPANYFAMVVPELMKLTDPELNRVRLFGPAATKKNKRFDHVLMPYDNRFNGPDSPLRGTCSDFPQRALRHFVSI
;
A
#
# COMPACT_ATOMS: atom_id res chain seq x y z
N ASN A 1 9.90 -29.17 0.79
CA ASN A 1 11.12 -28.94 1.61
C ASN A 1 11.87 -27.65 1.25
N ASN A 2 11.83 -27.17 0.01
CA ASN A 2 12.55 -25.96 -0.39
C ASN A 2 11.92 -24.63 0.13
N ILE A 3 10.64 -24.62 0.45
CA ILE A 3 9.94 -23.44 0.96
C ILE A 3 10.35 -23.12 2.40
N LEU A 4 10.53 -24.14 3.22
CA LEU A 4 11.00 -24.00 4.60
C LEU A 4 12.45 -23.46 4.65
N ILE A 5 13.29 -23.87 3.70
CA ILE A 5 14.69 -23.43 3.58
C ILE A 5 14.74 -21.94 3.18
N LEU A 6 13.88 -21.48 2.28
CA LEU A 6 13.83 -20.06 1.86
C LEU A 6 13.33 -19.14 2.98
N ILE A 7 12.33 -19.59 3.76
CA ILE A 7 11.85 -18.88 4.95
C ILE A 7 12.96 -18.81 6.01
N ILE A 8 13.64 -19.92 6.27
CA ILE A 8 14.76 -20.00 7.21
C ILE A 8 15.92 -19.10 6.76
N PHE A 9 16.25 -19.04 5.46
CA PHE A 9 17.32 -18.17 4.96
C PHE A 9 17.00 -16.67 5.15
N ASN A 10 15.76 -16.25 4.89
CA ASN A 10 15.37 -14.85 5.08
C ASN A 10 15.20 -14.47 6.57
N VAL A 11 14.73 -15.39 7.40
CA VAL A 11 14.65 -15.21 8.88
C VAL A 11 16.05 -15.25 9.51
N ILE A 12 16.96 -16.10 9.01
CA ILE A 12 18.36 -16.15 9.46
C ILE A 12 19.08 -14.83 9.11
N ILE A 13 18.77 -14.18 7.98
CA ILE A 13 19.32 -12.87 7.66
C ILE A 13 18.87 -11.84 8.69
N LEU A 14 17.59 -11.80 9.07
CA LEU A 14 17.09 -10.87 10.09
C LEU A 14 17.59 -11.22 11.52
N LYS A 15 17.71 -12.51 11.88
CA LYS A 15 18.28 -12.93 13.19
C LYS A 15 19.80 -12.89 13.24
N LYS A 16 20.54 -13.14 12.17
CA LYS A 16 21.99 -12.96 12.10
C LYS A 16 22.42 -11.50 12.14
N ILE A 17 21.56 -10.56 11.74
CA ILE A 17 21.78 -9.12 11.93
C ILE A 17 21.83 -8.75 13.41
N SER A 18 21.17 -9.51 14.31
CA SER A 18 21.26 -9.31 15.77
C SER A 18 22.48 -9.96 16.43
N ALA A 19 23.21 -10.85 15.75
CA ALA A 19 24.31 -11.63 16.33
C ALA A 19 25.72 -11.28 15.78
N VAL A 20 25.82 -10.44 14.78
CA VAL A 20 27.09 -9.96 14.22
C VAL A 20 27.12 -8.45 14.33
N ASN A 21 28.14 -7.93 14.97
CA ASN A 21 28.46 -6.51 15.14
C ASN A 21 28.68 -5.78 13.79
N TRP A 22 27.63 -5.72 12.96
CA TRP A 22 27.55 -4.88 11.77
C TRP A 22 26.63 -3.71 12.09
N THR A 23 27.19 -2.62 12.53
CA THR A 23 26.52 -1.32 12.78
C THR A 23 26.14 -0.61 11.46
N VAL A 24 25.55 -1.31 10.53
CA VAL A 24 24.71 -0.70 9.51
C VAL A 24 23.28 -1.16 9.83
N LEU A 25 22.60 -0.38 10.68
CA LEU A 25 21.16 -0.55 10.91
C LEU A 25 20.47 -0.31 9.56
N MET A 26 20.11 -1.40 8.87
CA MET A 26 19.31 -1.28 7.66
C MET A 26 17.96 -0.68 8.04
N LYS A 27 17.66 0.47 7.50
CA LYS A 27 16.38 1.14 7.73
C LYS A 27 15.26 0.30 7.11
N ILE A 28 14.09 0.33 7.74
CA ILE A 28 12.90 -0.35 7.21
C ILE A 28 11.82 0.69 6.96
N VAL A 29 11.12 0.54 5.85
CA VAL A 29 9.92 1.32 5.51
C VAL A 29 8.80 0.34 5.19
N VAL A 30 7.65 0.53 5.79
CA VAL A 30 6.44 -0.24 5.49
C VAL A 30 5.55 0.55 4.55
N ILE A 31 5.08 -0.10 3.49
CA ILE A 31 4.13 0.45 2.53
C ILE A 31 2.91 -0.47 2.46
N ALA A 32 1.73 0.06 2.78
CA ALA A 32 0.49 -0.71 2.79
C ALA A 32 -0.61 0.00 2.00
N SER A 33 -1.69 -0.71 1.67
CA SER A 33 -2.88 -0.04 1.14
C SER A 33 -3.61 0.74 2.22
N CYS A 34 -4.23 1.85 1.86
CA CYS A 34 -5.25 2.48 2.69
C CYS A 34 -6.47 1.53 2.86
N SER A 35 -7.41 1.90 3.71
CA SER A 35 -8.65 1.15 3.93
C SER A 35 -9.89 1.90 3.47
N SER A 36 -10.98 1.18 3.17
CA SER A 36 -12.31 1.76 2.97
C SER A 36 -12.93 2.22 4.28
N SER A 37 -12.62 1.55 5.40
CA SER A 37 -13.07 1.96 6.73
C SER A 37 -12.34 3.21 7.20
N LYS A 38 -13.09 4.20 7.67
CA LYS A 38 -12.58 5.50 8.13
C LYS A 38 -13.13 5.84 9.52
N SER A 39 -12.40 6.65 10.28
CA SER A 39 -12.82 7.14 11.60
C SER A 39 -13.88 8.22 11.56
N ILE A 40 -14.07 8.87 10.42
CA ILE A 40 -15.05 9.95 10.22
C ILE A 40 -16.33 9.39 9.59
N PRO A 41 -17.53 9.80 9.99
CA PRO A 41 -18.80 9.45 9.34
C PRO A 41 -18.82 9.75 7.84
N LYS A 42 -19.60 8.98 7.07
CA LYS A 42 -19.63 9.09 5.61
C LYS A 42 -20.06 10.50 5.17
N GLU A 43 -21.01 11.07 5.85
CA GLU A 43 -21.63 12.39 5.56
C GLU A 43 -20.63 13.56 5.67
N LEU A 44 -19.51 13.32 6.37
CA LEU A 44 -18.45 14.32 6.57
C LEU A 44 -17.23 14.06 5.68
N ARG A 45 -17.36 13.24 4.63
CA ARG A 45 -16.28 12.92 3.70
C ARG A 45 -16.55 13.50 2.33
N VAL A 46 -15.48 13.73 1.58
CA VAL A 46 -15.59 13.89 0.12
C VAL A 46 -15.78 12.51 -0.52
N GLU A 47 -16.85 12.32 -1.27
CA GLU A 47 -17.19 11.04 -1.87
C GLU A 47 -16.95 11.02 -3.38
N ALA A 48 -16.42 9.88 -3.87
CA ALA A 48 -16.26 9.67 -5.31
C ALA A 48 -17.60 9.66 -6.05
N GLU A 49 -18.69 9.34 -5.34
CA GLU A 49 -20.04 9.36 -5.89
C GLU A 49 -20.44 10.75 -6.41
N SER A 50 -19.96 11.83 -5.79
CA SER A 50 -20.23 13.23 -6.21
C SER A 50 -19.42 13.68 -7.43
N LEU A 51 -18.46 12.85 -7.93
CA LEU A 51 -17.68 13.20 -9.09
C LEU A 51 -18.51 13.16 -10.37
N GLU A 52 -18.36 14.19 -11.18
CA GLU A 52 -18.83 14.17 -12.57
C GLU A 52 -17.99 13.20 -13.41
N ILE A 53 -18.67 12.51 -14.35
CA ILE A 53 -18.03 11.59 -15.28
C ILE A 53 -17.09 12.33 -16.26
N GLY A 54 -16.04 11.64 -16.71
CA GLY A 54 -15.08 12.20 -17.69
C GLY A 54 -13.90 11.27 -17.93
N GLN A 55 -12.92 11.76 -18.66
CA GLN A 55 -11.64 11.08 -18.84
C GLN A 55 -10.83 11.10 -17.53
N ILE A 56 -9.91 10.15 -17.34
CA ILE A 56 -9.12 9.98 -16.12
C ILE A 56 -8.52 11.31 -15.62
N LYS A 57 -7.85 12.07 -16.50
CA LYS A 57 -7.23 13.36 -16.14
C LYS A 57 -8.24 14.39 -15.65
N GLN A 58 -9.41 14.43 -16.27
CA GLN A 58 -10.49 15.36 -15.87
C GLN A 58 -11.04 14.98 -14.51
N VAL A 59 -11.30 13.68 -14.29
CA VAL A 59 -11.82 13.17 -13.03
C VAL A 59 -10.81 13.39 -11.89
N VAL A 60 -9.51 13.15 -12.11
CA VAL A 60 -8.46 13.45 -11.13
C VAL A 60 -8.42 14.93 -10.79
N SER A 61 -8.52 15.82 -11.78
CA SER A 61 -8.51 17.28 -11.56
C SER A 61 -9.74 17.74 -10.75
N ARG A 62 -10.92 17.16 -11.04
CA ARG A 62 -12.15 17.42 -10.28
C ARG A 62 -12.02 16.90 -8.84
N TRP A 63 -11.46 15.71 -8.68
CA TRP A 63 -11.22 15.12 -7.38
C TRP A 63 -10.34 16.00 -6.50
N LYS A 64 -9.19 16.44 -7.02
CA LYS A 64 -8.32 17.37 -6.30
C LYS A 64 -9.07 18.63 -5.86
N ARG A 65 -9.85 19.22 -6.77
CA ARG A 65 -10.63 20.43 -6.46
C ARG A 65 -11.64 20.21 -5.33
N LEU A 66 -12.33 19.06 -5.33
CA LEU A 66 -13.25 18.70 -4.25
C LEU A 66 -12.54 18.56 -2.91
N LEU A 67 -11.36 17.92 -2.89
CA LEU A 67 -10.54 17.79 -1.69
C LEU A 67 -10.07 19.16 -1.18
N ASP A 68 -9.59 20.03 -2.07
CA ASP A 68 -9.12 21.38 -1.72
C ASP A 68 -10.28 22.25 -1.19
N GLN A 69 -11.48 22.11 -1.77
CA GLN A 69 -12.68 22.78 -1.27
C GLN A 69 -13.09 22.28 0.11
N HIS A 70 -13.06 20.98 0.33
CA HIS A 70 -13.39 20.37 1.62
C HIS A 70 -12.49 20.89 2.73
N LEU A 71 -11.18 20.97 2.48
CA LEU A 71 -10.18 21.48 3.44
C LEU A 71 -10.35 22.96 3.81
N LYS A 72 -11.16 23.73 3.07
CA LYS A 72 -11.50 25.11 3.47
C LYS A 72 -12.52 25.16 4.62
N HIS A 73 -13.24 24.07 4.85
CA HIS A 73 -14.35 23.99 5.79
C HIS A 73 -14.20 22.90 6.86
N THR A 74 -13.14 22.07 6.75
CA THR A 74 -12.88 20.97 7.66
C THR A 74 -11.40 20.87 8.00
N ASP A 75 -11.09 20.48 9.21
CA ASP A 75 -9.72 20.23 9.62
C ASP A 75 -9.18 18.91 8.99
N PRO A 76 -7.94 18.91 8.54
CA PRO A 76 -7.29 17.70 8.09
C PRO A 76 -7.00 16.76 9.27
N ILE A 77 -6.88 15.47 8.97
CA ILE A 77 -6.70 14.42 9.98
C ILE A 77 -5.45 13.61 9.60
N PRO A 78 -4.59 13.21 10.57
CA PRO A 78 -3.49 12.30 10.27
C PRO A 78 -4.00 11.03 9.57
N SER A 79 -3.37 10.65 8.47
CA SER A 79 -3.81 9.50 7.67
C SER A 79 -3.92 8.22 8.49
N GLY A 80 -2.99 8.01 9.42
CA GLY A 80 -3.02 6.90 10.36
C GLY A 80 -4.18 6.93 11.36
N GLN A 81 -4.80 8.09 11.59
CA GLN A 81 -6.02 8.20 12.40
C GLN A 81 -7.28 8.06 11.54
N LEU A 82 -7.24 8.55 10.31
CA LEU A 82 -8.37 8.45 9.38
C LEU A 82 -8.62 6.99 8.96
N TYR A 83 -7.58 6.26 8.54
CA TYR A 83 -7.72 4.88 8.09
C TYR A 83 -7.93 3.92 9.26
N GLN A 84 -8.93 3.06 9.15
CA GLN A 84 -9.36 2.14 10.20
C GLN A 84 -9.46 0.69 9.69
N GLY A 85 -9.76 -0.22 10.59
CA GLY A 85 -9.96 -1.64 10.30
C GLY A 85 -8.75 -2.52 10.61
N ARG A 86 -8.95 -3.84 10.52
CA ARG A 86 -7.96 -4.84 10.93
C ARG A 86 -6.64 -4.69 10.18
N ALA A 87 -6.67 -4.52 8.86
CA ALA A 87 -5.46 -4.36 8.05
C ALA A 87 -4.58 -3.22 8.56
N ILE A 88 -5.18 -2.08 8.89
CA ILE A 88 -4.46 -0.92 9.44
C ILE A 88 -3.90 -1.20 10.84
N GLN A 89 -4.66 -1.92 11.68
CA GLN A 89 -4.17 -2.31 13.01
C GLN A 89 -2.95 -3.23 12.92
N GLU A 90 -2.93 -4.20 12.00
CA GLU A 90 -1.77 -5.05 11.80
C GLU A 90 -0.55 -4.25 11.33
N ILE A 91 -0.72 -3.28 10.43
CA ILE A 91 0.36 -2.39 9.99
C ILE A 91 0.89 -1.52 11.14
N LYS A 92 0.02 -0.98 11.98
CA LYS A 92 0.43 -0.19 13.17
C LYS A 92 1.24 -1.03 14.16
N LYS A 93 0.86 -2.29 14.40
CA LYS A 93 1.63 -3.22 15.23
C LYS A 93 3.03 -3.47 14.63
N VAL A 94 3.12 -3.75 13.33
CA VAL A 94 4.39 -3.91 12.62
C VAL A 94 5.27 -2.66 12.76
N ALA A 95 4.70 -1.48 12.52
CA ALA A 95 5.42 -0.21 12.61
C ALA A 95 5.96 0.05 14.03
N SER A 96 5.16 -0.24 15.06
CA SER A 96 5.56 -0.12 16.46
C SER A 96 6.68 -1.10 16.82
N GLU A 97 6.58 -2.34 16.35
CA GLU A 97 7.58 -3.38 16.63
C GLU A 97 8.92 -3.12 15.93
N LEU A 98 8.88 -2.64 14.69
CA LEU A 98 10.08 -2.32 13.92
C LEU A 98 10.57 -0.88 14.11
N ASN A 99 9.83 -0.04 14.82
CA ASN A 99 10.08 1.40 14.95
C ASN A 99 10.39 2.07 13.60
N CYS A 100 9.50 1.88 12.61
CA CYS A 100 9.75 2.26 11.23
C CYS A 100 8.66 3.17 10.64
N PRO A 101 9.00 4.02 9.64
CA PRO A 101 8.02 4.81 8.90
C PRO A 101 7.02 3.93 8.15
N VAL A 102 5.79 4.44 8.04
CA VAL A 102 4.71 3.82 7.27
C VAL A 102 4.17 4.79 6.23
N TYR A 103 3.97 4.28 5.02
CA TYR A 103 3.27 4.99 3.95
C TYR A 103 2.07 4.16 3.47
N PHE A 104 1.03 4.86 3.07
CA PHE A 104 -0.16 4.25 2.47
C PHE A 104 -0.22 4.53 0.96
N ILE A 105 -0.47 3.47 0.18
CA ILE A 105 -0.95 3.60 -1.19
C ILE A 105 -2.44 3.92 -1.10
N SER A 106 -2.79 5.13 -1.42
CA SER A 106 -4.17 5.63 -1.37
C SER A 106 -4.73 5.83 -2.77
N ALA A 107 -5.91 5.26 -3.03
CA ALA A 107 -6.61 5.46 -4.30
C ALA A 107 -7.01 6.94 -4.52
N GLY A 108 -7.30 7.69 -3.46
CA GLY A 108 -7.73 9.08 -3.55
C GLY A 108 -6.62 10.12 -3.38
N LEU A 109 -5.43 9.72 -2.85
CA LEU A 109 -4.40 10.67 -2.44
C LEU A 109 -2.99 10.29 -2.91
N GLY A 110 -2.81 9.14 -3.60
CA GLY A 110 -1.49 8.67 -3.99
C GLY A 110 -0.68 8.10 -2.81
N LEU A 111 0.61 8.36 -2.78
CA LEU A 111 1.50 7.94 -1.69
C LEU A 111 1.38 8.92 -0.51
N VAL A 112 1.00 8.41 0.68
CA VAL A 112 0.65 9.21 1.87
C VAL A 112 1.43 8.71 3.08
N ASP A 113 2.13 9.59 3.79
CA ASP A 113 2.76 9.27 5.09
C ASP A 113 1.70 9.04 6.17
N ILE A 114 1.95 8.14 7.14
CA ILE A 114 1.01 7.83 8.23
C ILE A 114 0.64 9.06 9.09
N ASN A 115 1.53 10.05 9.17
CA ASN A 115 1.35 11.29 9.93
C ASN A 115 0.87 12.45 9.05
N GLU A 116 0.78 12.25 7.73
CA GLU A 116 0.33 13.30 6.82
C GLU A 116 -1.10 13.70 7.12
N GLN A 117 -1.30 15.01 7.22
CA GLN A 117 -2.62 15.61 7.43
C GLN A 117 -3.40 15.57 6.12
N ILE A 118 -4.50 14.83 6.09
CA ILE A 118 -5.30 14.60 4.88
C ILE A 118 -6.78 14.93 5.09
N PRO A 119 -7.51 15.30 4.04
CA PRO A 119 -8.97 15.44 4.10
C PRO A 119 -9.63 14.07 4.34
N ALA A 120 -10.80 14.08 4.97
CA ALA A 120 -11.66 12.89 5.04
C ALA A 120 -12.32 12.64 3.68
N TYR A 121 -12.19 11.41 3.15
CA TYR A 121 -12.70 11.08 1.81
C TYR A 121 -13.10 9.60 1.69
N SER A 122 -13.91 9.30 0.66
CA SER A 122 -14.26 7.95 0.22
C SER A 122 -14.02 7.84 -1.29
N LEU A 123 -12.99 7.10 -1.69
CA LEU A 123 -12.68 6.75 -3.08
C LEU A 123 -11.88 5.44 -3.11
N THR A 124 -12.23 4.54 -4.02
CA THR A 124 -11.53 3.26 -4.20
C THR A 124 -11.35 2.90 -5.68
N VAL A 125 -10.33 2.08 -5.95
CA VAL A 125 -10.11 1.41 -7.24
C VAL A 125 -10.67 -0.02 -7.27
N SER A 126 -11.36 -0.44 -6.22
CA SER A 126 -11.96 -1.77 -6.11
C SER A 126 -13.38 -1.75 -6.66
N LYS A 127 -13.65 -2.55 -7.68
CA LYS A 127 -14.99 -2.71 -8.28
C LYS A 127 -16.01 -3.21 -7.26
N GLY A 128 -17.26 -2.81 -7.43
CA GLY A 128 -18.39 -3.24 -6.59
C GLY A 128 -18.60 -2.40 -5.32
N SER A 129 -17.87 -1.30 -5.16
CA SER A 129 -18.11 -0.29 -4.13
C SER A 129 -18.79 0.93 -4.75
N SER A 130 -19.70 1.62 -4.01
CA SER A 130 -20.28 2.91 -4.41
C SER A 130 -19.21 3.98 -4.66
N ASP A 131 -18.05 3.86 -3.99
CA ASP A 131 -16.91 4.79 -4.12
C ASP A 131 -15.92 4.37 -5.22
N TYR A 132 -16.28 3.42 -6.10
CA TYR A 132 -15.41 2.96 -7.18
C TYR A 132 -15.26 4.05 -8.25
N VAL A 133 -14.07 4.62 -8.33
CA VAL A 133 -13.79 5.72 -9.28
C VAL A 133 -13.86 5.31 -10.74
N GLY A 134 -13.69 4.03 -11.05
CA GLY A 134 -13.80 3.53 -12.43
C GLY A 134 -15.17 3.77 -13.06
N ASP A 135 -16.25 3.87 -12.27
CA ASP A 135 -17.60 4.17 -12.77
C ASP A 135 -17.75 5.66 -13.20
N LYS A 136 -16.77 6.49 -12.87
CA LYS A 136 -16.73 7.90 -13.29
C LYS A 136 -15.92 8.12 -14.56
N ILE A 137 -15.31 7.08 -15.11
CA ILE A 137 -14.47 7.17 -16.30
C ILE A 137 -15.28 6.82 -17.55
N VAL A 138 -15.32 7.72 -18.52
CA VAL A 138 -15.98 7.56 -19.83
C VAL A 138 -15.04 8.01 -20.93
N GLY A 139 -15.25 7.45 -22.14
CA GLY A 139 -14.41 7.75 -23.32
C GLY A 139 -13.08 6.98 -23.35
N GLU A 140 -12.73 6.29 -22.28
CA GLU A 140 -11.56 5.43 -22.18
C GLU A 140 -11.79 4.30 -21.17
N THR A 141 -10.98 3.25 -21.23
CA THR A 141 -11.03 2.17 -20.22
C THR A 141 -10.30 2.61 -18.95
N PHE A 142 -10.95 2.45 -17.80
CA PHE A 142 -10.29 2.73 -16.51
C PHE A 142 -9.03 1.88 -16.33
N ASN A 143 -7.94 2.54 -15.98
CA ASN A 143 -6.63 1.95 -15.79
C ASN A 143 -6.04 2.38 -14.43
N ASN A 144 -5.86 1.42 -13.52
CA ASN A 144 -5.33 1.67 -12.18
C ASN A 144 -3.95 2.34 -12.20
N GLN A 145 -3.10 2.01 -13.18
CA GLN A 145 -1.73 2.53 -13.29
C GLN A 145 -1.75 4.00 -13.72
N LEU A 146 -2.57 4.31 -14.73
CA LEU A 146 -2.73 5.70 -15.18
C LEU A 146 -3.39 6.56 -14.08
N TRP A 147 -4.42 6.02 -13.40
CA TRP A 147 -5.01 6.68 -12.24
C TRP A 147 -3.96 7.00 -11.18
N TRP A 148 -3.11 6.03 -10.82
CA TRP A 148 -2.03 6.23 -9.85
C TRP A 148 -1.04 7.31 -10.27
N GLN A 149 -0.62 7.33 -11.53
CA GLN A 149 0.30 8.33 -12.05
C GLN A 149 -0.31 9.74 -11.98
N GLU A 150 -1.55 9.90 -12.42
CA GLU A 150 -2.23 11.19 -12.43
C GLU A 150 -2.50 11.72 -11.01
N ILE A 151 -2.94 10.87 -10.07
CA ILE A 151 -3.21 11.32 -8.70
C ILE A 151 -1.92 11.74 -7.97
N ASN A 152 -0.80 11.03 -8.16
CA ASN A 152 0.47 11.43 -7.59
C ASN A 152 1.01 12.70 -8.24
N SER A 153 0.90 12.83 -9.56
CA SER A 153 1.35 13.99 -10.31
C SER A 153 0.64 15.27 -9.84
N ILE A 154 -0.70 15.24 -9.75
CA ILE A 154 -1.48 16.42 -9.39
C ILE A 154 -1.29 16.83 -7.92
N ARG A 155 -0.89 15.90 -7.06
CA ARG A 155 -0.56 16.16 -5.66
C ARG A 155 0.91 16.54 -5.44
N GLY A 156 1.77 16.38 -6.43
CA GLY A 156 3.21 16.58 -6.30
C GLY A 156 3.91 15.55 -5.42
N ASN A 157 3.32 14.36 -5.28
CA ASN A 157 3.91 13.28 -4.47
C ASN A 157 5.23 12.79 -5.08
N THR A 158 6.18 12.43 -4.24
CA THR A 158 7.39 11.72 -4.68
C THR A 158 6.99 10.34 -5.21
N PRO A 159 7.32 9.98 -6.47
CA PRO A 159 7.04 8.65 -6.98
C PRO A 159 7.68 7.55 -6.14
N LEU A 160 6.99 6.42 -5.96
CA LEU A 160 7.46 5.29 -5.15
C LEU A 160 8.84 4.78 -5.58
N HIS A 161 9.06 4.62 -6.90
CA HIS A 161 10.37 4.20 -7.42
C HIS A 161 11.49 5.19 -7.07
N THR A 162 11.19 6.49 -7.05
CA THR A 162 12.16 7.52 -6.66
C THR A 162 12.49 7.43 -5.17
N MET A 163 11.48 7.18 -4.32
CA MET A 163 11.70 6.94 -2.89
C MET A 163 12.62 5.73 -2.68
N ILE A 164 12.37 4.61 -3.37
CA ILE A 164 13.19 3.40 -3.26
C ILE A 164 14.62 3.65 -3.76
N LYS A 165 14.78 4.35 -4.88
CA LYS A 165 16.12 4.68 -5.44
C LYS A 165 16.98 5.53 -4.51
N LYS A 166 16.37 6.55 -3.91
CA LYS A 166 17.08 7.51 -3.04
C LYS A 166 17.51 6.92 -1.70
N ASN A 167 16.91 5.82 -1.24
CA ASN A 167 17.17 5.23 0.08
C ASN A 167 17.91 3.88 -0.06
N ASN A 168 19.22 3.94 -0.34
CA ASN A 168 20.04 2.77 -0.67
C ASN A 168 20.24 1.79 0.50
N ASP A 169 20.10 2.24 1.74
CA ASP A 169 20.26 1.52 2.99
C ASP A 169 18.92 1.03 3.58
N THR A 170 17.84 1.07 2.80
CA THR A 170 16.48 0.84 3.27
C THR A 170 15.85 -0.41 2.65
N LEU A 171 15.27 -1.26 3.47
CA LEU A 171 14.39 -2.36 3.07
C LEU A 171 12.94 -1.89 3.05
N PHE A 172 12.25 -2.12 1.94
CA PHE A 172 10.86 -1.74 1.75
C PHE A 172 9.95 -2.98 1.84
N LEU A 173 9.02 -2.98 2.79
CA LEU A 173 8.05 -4.05 3.02
C LEU A 173 6.69 -3.61 2.48
N LEU A 174 6.28 -4.16 1.33
CA LEU A 174 5.05 -3.77 0.63
C LEU A 174 3.93 -4.78 0.91
N ALA A 175 2.91 -4.39 1.65
CA ALA A 175 1.72 -5.20 1.96
C ALA A 175 0.50 -4.70 1.18
N LEU A 176 0.31 -5.19 -0.06
CA LEU A 176 -0.64 -4.65 -1.02
C LEU A 176 -1.60 -5.72 -1.56
N PRO A 177 -2.92 -5.53 -1.47
CA PRO A 177 -3.90 -6.30 -2.24
C PRO A 177 -3.69 -6.12 -3.75
N ALA A 178 -4.21 -7.06 -4.56
CA ALA A 178 -3.97 -7.13 -6.00
C ALA A 178 -4.25 -5.81 -6.75
N ASN A 179 -5.36 -5.12 -6.42
CA ASN A 179 -5.73 -3.87 -7.09
C ASN A 179 -4.75 -2.74 -6.79
N TYR A 180 -4.26 -2.65 -5.54
CA TYR A 180 -3.27 -1.66 -5.12
C TYR A 180 -1.87 -1.99 -5.62
N PHE A 181 -1.53 -3.28 -5.67
CA PHE A 181 -0.29 -3.71 -6.32
C PHE A 181 -0.29 -3.32 -7.80
N ALA A 182 -1.41 -3.56 -8.51
CA ALA A 182 -1.55 -3.17 -9.91
C ALA A 182 -1.31 -1.67 -10.16
N MET A 183 -1.63 -0.79 -9.21
CA MET A 183 -1.37 0.65 -9.33
C MET A 183 0.13 0.96 -9.40
N VAL A 184 0.94 0.28 -8.60
CA VAL A 184 2.37 0.59 -8.42
C VAL A 184 3.32 -0.24 -9.28
N VAL A 185 2.82 -1.28 -9.96
CA VAL A 185 3.63 -2.14 -10.85
C VAL A 185 4.51 -1.36 -11.82
N PRO A 186 4.03 -0.32 -12.55
CA PRO A 186 4.86 0.41 -13.49
C PRO A 186 6.03 1.14 -12.83
N GLU A 187 5.88 1.54 -11.57
CA GLU A 187 6.97 2.16 -10.82
C GLU A 187 7.98 1.12 -10.36
N LEU A 188 7.53 -0.03 -9.87
CA LEU A 188 8.42 -1.12 -9.49
C LEU A 188 9.19 -1.68 -10.70
N MET A 189 8.60 -1.65 -11.89
CA MET A 189 9.27 -2.05 -13.15
C MET A 189 10.40 -1.09 -13.55
N LYS A 190 10.44 0.14 -13.06
CA LYS A 190 11.52 1.11 -13.29
C LYS A 190 12.74 0.90 -12.39
N LEU A 191 12.65 0.00 -11.41
CA LEU A 191 13.75 -0.33 -10.51
C LEU A 191 14.75 -1.25 -11.21
N THR A 192 16.03 -1.07 -10.96
CA THR A 192 17.06 -2.04 -11.30
C THR A 192 16.97 -3.27 -10.38
N ASP A 193 17.64 -4.37 -10.73
CA ASP A 193 17.60 -5.58 -9.88
C ASP A 193 18.19 -5.33 -8.48
N PRO A 194 19.30 -4.61 -8.29
CA PRO A 194 19.78 -4.23 -6.95
C PRO A 194 18.78 -3.38 -6.15
N GLU A 195 18.05 -2.47 -6.80
CA GLU A 195 17.02 -1.66 -6.15
C GLU A 195 15.81 -2.52 -5.77
N LEU A 196 15.38 -3.41 -6.67
CA LEU A 196 14.26 -4.31 -6.43
C LEU A 196 14.59 -5.34 -5.32
N ASN A 197 15.84 -5.77 -5.19
CA ASN A 197 16.30 -6.66 -4.11
C ASN A 197 16.12 -6.07 -2.70
N ARG A 198 15.87 -4.77 -2.58
CA ARG A 198 15.52 -4.10 -1.33
C ARG A 198 14.01 -4.02 -1.09
N VAL A 199 13.21 -4.72 -1.87
CA VAL A 199 11.76 -4.80 -1.73
C VAL A 199 11.36 -6.20 -1.27
N ARG A 200 10.34 -6.31 -0.41
CA ARG A 200 9.64 -7.57 -0.08
C ARG A 200 8.15 -7.35 -0.31
N LEU A 201 7.57 -8.19 -1.16
CA LEU A 201 6.16 -8.09 -1.52
C LEU A 201 5.33 -9.09 -0.73
N PHE A 202 4.37 -8.61 0.02
CA PHE A 202 3.34 -9.40 0.67
C PHE A 202 2.04 -9.19 -0.10
N GLY A 203 1.61 -10.20 -0.85
CA GLY A 203 0.46 -10.05 -1.72
C GLY A 203 -0.18 -11.39 -2.09
N PRO A 204 -1.40 -11.36 -2.67
CA PRO A 204 -2.08 -12.56 -3.11
C PRO A 204 -1.37 -13.20 -4.32
N ALA A 205 -1.74 -14.45 -4.65
CA ALA A 205 -1.18 -15.21 -5.76
C ALA A 205 -1.25 -14.49 -7.13
N ALA A 206 -2.17 -13.52 -7.30
CA ALA A 206 -2.25 -12.69 -8.51
C ALA A 206 -0.98 -11.84 -8.76
N THR A 207 -0.18 -11.57 -7.73
CA THR A 207 1.14 -10.90 -7.86
C THR A 207 2.16 -11.75 -8.61
N LYS A 208 2.00 -13.09 -8.63
CA LYS A 208 2.86 -14.06 -9.33
C LYS A 208 2.80 -13.98 -10.86
N LYS A 209 1.91 -13.18 -11.43
CA LYS A 209 1.76 -13.06 -12.89
C LYS A 209 2.98 -12.42 -13.58
N ASN A 210 3.84 -11.72 -12.86
CA ASN A 210 5.04 -11.11 -13.41
C ASN A 210 6.29 -11.75 -12.78
N LYS A 211 6.99 -12.60 -13.54
CA LYS A 211 8.21 -13.31 -13.12
C LYS A 211 9.30 -12.40 -12.54
N ARG A 212 9.33 -11.14 -12.94
CA ARG A 212 10.30 -10.17 -12.42
C ARG A 212 10.21 -10.00 -10.89
N PHE A 213 9.04 -10.25 -10.31
CA PHE A 213 8.82 -10.09 -8.86
C PHE A 213 8.94 -11.39 -8.07
N ASP A 214 9.17 -12.54 -8.71
CA ASP A 214 9.16 -13.86 -8.04
C ASP A 214 10.17 -13.93 -6.89
N HIS A 215 11.35 -13.34 -7.05
CA HIS A 215 12.43 -13.38 -6.04
C HIS A 215 12.21 -12.44 -4.84
N VAL A 216 11.32 -11.48 -4.97
CA VAL A 216 10.96 -10.53 -3.89
C VAL A 216 9.57 -10.78 -3.32
N LEU A 217 8.79 -11.68 -3.94
CA LEU A 217 7.49 -12.08 -3.44
C LEU A 217 7.64 -13.05 -2.27
N MET A 218 7.08 -12.68 -1.13
CA MET A 218 7.12 -13.51 0.06
C MET A 218 6.22 -14.75 -0.09
N PRO A 219 6.64 -15.93 0.40
CA PRO A 219 6.03 -17.21 0.09
C PRO A 219 4.75 -17.49 0.90
N TYR A 220 3.84 -16.51 0.96
CA TYR A 220 2.52 -16.66 1.55
C TYR A 220 1.50 -17.05 0.49
N ASP A 221 0.63 -18.01 0.81
CA ASP A 221 -0.43 -18.48 -0.08
C ASP A 221 -1.78 -18.66 0.65
N ASN A 222 -2.78 -19.20 -0.04
CA ASN A 222 -4.13 -19.33 0.49
C ASN A 222 -4.24 -20.19 1.75
N ARG A 223 -3.27 -21.04 2.07
CA ARG A 223 -3.22 -21.79 3.34
C ARG A 223 -3.17 -20.86 4.54
N PHE A 224 -2.62 -19.65 4.36
CA PHE A 224 -2.61 -18.61 5.40
C PHE A 224 -4.02 -18.04 5.71
N ASN A 225 -5.03 -18.34 4.91
CA ASN A 225 -6.45 -18.05 5.18
C ASN A 225 -7.20 -19.26 5.78
N GLY A 226 -6.54 -20.42 5.90
CA GLY A 226 -7.13 -21.66 6.43
C GLY A 226 -7.38 -21.61 7.93
N PRO A 227 -8.06 -22.64 8.48
CA PRO A 227 -8.38 -22.73 9.90
C PRO A 227 -7.14 -22.79 10.80
N ASP A 228 -6.04 -23.33 10.30
CA ASP A 228 -4.77 -23.50 11.03
C ASP A 228 -3.85 -22.28 10.91
N SER A 229 -4.33 -21.16 10.33
CA SER A 229 -3.55 -19.95 10.21
C SER A 229 -3.23 -19.35 11.60
N PRO A 230 -1.97 -19.01 11.88
CA PRO A 230 -1.58 -18.37 13.14
C PRO A 230 -2.20 -16.99 13.32
N LEU A 231 -2.58 -16.34 12.21
CA LEU A 231 -3.26 -15.04 12.20
C LEU A 231 -4.54 -15.13 11.35
N ARG A 232 -5.67 -15.42 12.01
CA ARG A 232 -6.98 -15.50 11.34
C ARG A 232 -7.40 -14.16 10.74
N GLY A 233 -8.05 -14.19 9.58
CA GLY A 233 -8.56 -13.00 8.91
C GLY A 233 -9.24 -13.31 7.59
N THR A 234 -9.33 -12.33 6.72
CA THR A 234 -10.00 -12.40 5.43
C THR A 234 -9.01 -12.20 4.26
N CYS A 235 -9.47 -12.43 3.03
CA CYS A 235 -8.64 -12.17 1.85
C CYS A 235 -8.28 -10.68 1.71
N SER A 236 -9.09 -9.77 2.25
CA SER A 236 -8.87 -8.33 2.14
C SER A 236 -7.73 -7.82 3.01
N ASP A 237 -7.45 -8.48 4.15
CA ASP A 237 -6.37 -8.14 5.06
C ASP A 237 -5.16 -9.10 4.97
N PHE A 238 -5.19 -10.00 4.00
CA PHE A 238 -4.15 -11.02 3.80
C PHE A 238 -2.72 -10.45 3.72
N PRO A 239 -2.42 -9.43 2.90
CA PRO A 239 -1.06 -8.91 2.79
C PRO A 239 -0.52 -8.37 4.12
N GLN A 240 -1.35 -7.66 4.87
CA GLN A 240 -0.98 -7.04 6.13
C GLN A 240 -0.77 -8.08 7.24
N ARG A 241 -1.61 -9.14 7.27
CA ARG A 241 -1.42 -10.28 8.17
C ARG A 241 -0.16 -11.07 7.82
N ALA A 242 0.11 -11.28 6.54
CA ALA A 242 1.32 -11.95 6.07
C ALA A 242 2.58 -11.17 6.50
N LEU A 243 2.57 -9.84 6.34
CA LEU A 243 3.63 -8.98 6.84
C LEU A 243 3.74 -9.05 8.36
N ARG A 244 2.63 -8.99 9.10
CA ARG A 244 2.63 -9.11 10.56
C ARG A 244 3.23 -10.43 11.03
N HIS A 245 2.84 -11.54 10.40
CA HIS A 245 3.41 -12.86 10.70
C HIS A 245 4.92 -12.89 10.42
N PHE A 246 5.34 -12.38 9.26
CA PHE A 246 6.76 -12.34 8.89
C PHE A 246 7.62 -11.61 9.93
N VAL A 247 7.11 -10.53 10.51
CA VAL A 247 7.83 -9.75 11.52
C VAL A 247 7.85 -10.44 12.88
N SER A 248 6.81 -11.25 13.19
CA SER A 248 6.68 -11.92 14.50
C SER A 248 7.48 -13.23 14.64
N ILE A 249 8.06 -13.77 13.55
CA ILE A 249 8.88 -15.00 13.58
C ILE A 249 10.37 -14.72 13.58
#